data_0becc0db357497ab95c6250b961d658c
#
_entry.id   0becc0db357497ab95c6250b961d658c
#
_cell.length_a   1.000
_cell.length_b   1.000
_cell.length_c   1.000
_cell.angle_alpha   90.00
_cell.angle_beta   90.00
_cell.angle_gamma   90.00
#
_symmetry.space_group_name_H-M   'P 1'
#
loop_
_entity.id
_entity.type
_entity.pdbx_description
1 polymer ?
#
loop_
_entity_poly.entity_id
_entity_poly.type
_entity_poly.pdbx_seq_one_letter_code
_entity_poly.pdbx_strand_id
1 'polypeptide(L)'
;MDFSKVAPPIFDGEDYDLWAVRMEAFLDALDLSETMEDDYDVSSLPKDPTTEQMKTHKERKTKRAKAKTCLFASVSQTVFIKIMTLKTPKEIWDYLKEEYKGDERIRSMQVMNLLREFELQRMKEDETIKTYADKLLGIANKVRLLGTQFSDSRIVEKLLV
;
A
#
# COMPACT_ATOMS: atom_id res chain seq x y z
N MET A 1 -11.98 0.06 19.05
CA MET A 1 -10.68 -0.57 18.84
C MET A 1 -9.59 0.48 18.94
N ASP A 2 -8.61 0.23 19.76
CA ASP A 2 -7.50 1.19 19.95
C ASP A 2 -6.40 0.89 18.94
N PHE A 3 -6.30 1.71 17.90
CA PHE A 3 -5.30 1.56 16.84
C PHE A 3 -3.88 1.89 17.29
N SER A 4 -3.70 2.47 18.49
CA SER A 4 -2.35 2.74 19.00
C SER A 4 -1.52 1.48 19.23
N LYS A 5 -2.20 0.33 19.33
CA LYS A 5 -1.57 -0.98 19.53
C LYS A 5 -1.40 -1.78 18.23
N VAL A 6 -1.88 -1.25 17.12
CA VAL A 6 -1.74 -1.93 15.82
C VAL A 6 -0.44 -1.47 15.18
N ALA A 7 0.45 -2.42 14.91
CA ALA A 7 1.70 -2.13 14.23
C ALA A 7 1.44 -1.84 12.75
N PRO A 8 2.12 -0.83 12.16
CA PRO A 8 2.00 -0.59 10.72
C PRO A 8 2.64 -1.75 9.93
N PRO A 9 2.15 -2.00 8.70
CA PRO A 9 2.80 -2.98 7.83
C PRO A 9 4.19 -2.48 7.43
N ILE A 10 5.19 -3.36 7.45
CA ILE A 10 6.58 -2.99 7.14
C ILE A 10 6.89 -3.30 5.68
N PHE A 11 7.36 -2.29 4.95
CA PHE A 11 7.80 -2.42 3.56
C PHE A 11 9.31 -2.65 3.52
N ASP A 12 9.74 -3.75 2.91
CA ASP A 12 11.14 -4.13 2.79
C ASP A 12 11.74 -3.87 1.40
N GLY A 13 10.96 -3.27 0.50
CA GLY A 13 11.36 -3.03 -0.89
C GLY A 13 10.76 -4.01 -1.88
N GLU A 14 10.06 -5.03 -1.40
CA GLU A 14 9.40 -6.04 -2.23
C GLU A 14 7.89 -6.01 -2.04
N ASP A 15 7.14 -6.44 -3.06
CA ASP A 15 5.67 -6.51 -3.02
C ASP A 15 5.03 -5.16 -2.66
N TYR A 16 5.47 -4.09 -3.34
CA TYR A 16 4.96 -2.74 -3.08
C TYR A 16 3.44 -2.66 -3.10
N ASP A 17 2.79 -3.27 -4.09
CA ASP A 17 1.34 -3.16 -4.24
C ASP A 17 0.58 -3.76 -3.05
N LEU A 18 1.06 -4.89 -2.50
CA LEU A 18 0.47 -5.49 -1.30
C LEU A 18 0.64 -4.59 -0.08
N TRP A 19 1.84 -4.06 0.10
CA TRP A 19 2.11 -3.14 1.20
C TRP A 19 1.27 -1.87 1.07
N ALA A 20 1.18 -1.30 -0.12
CA ALA A 20 0.44 -0.06 -0.36
C ALA A 20 -1.03 -0.19 0.02
N VAL A 21 -1.69 -1.30 -0.32
CA VAL A 21 -3.08 -1.55 0.06
C VAL A 21 -3.23 -1.58 1.58
N ARG A 22 -2.35 -2.28 2.28
CA ARG A 22 -2.36 -2.34 3.76
C ARG A 22 -2.07 -0.99 4.39
N MET A 23 -1.11 -0.26 3.84
CA MET A 23 -0.70 1.04 4.39
C MET A 23 -1.78 2.10 4.16
N GLU A 24 -2.42 2.11 3.00
CA GLU A 24 -3.56 2.99 2.74
C GLU A 24 -4.68 2.75 3.75
N ALA A 25 -5.04 1.49 4.00
CA ALA A 25 -6.05 1.13 4.99
C ALA A 25 -5.64 1.56 6.40
N PHE A 26 -4.37 1.39 6.75
CA PHE A 26 -3.83 1.78 8.05
C PHE A 26 -3.93 3.30 8.26
N LEU A 27 -3.51 4.08 7.27
CA LEU A 27 -3.56 5.54 7.33
C LEU A 27 -4.99 6.06 7.32
N ASP A 28 -5.88 5.42 6.57
CA ASP A 28 -7.30 5.77 6.53
C ASP A 28 -7.97 5.55 7.88
N ALA A 29 -7.66 4.44 8.56
CA ALA A 29 -8.16 4.15 9.89
C ALA A 29 -7.71 5.18 10.94
N LEU A 30 -6.57 5.83 10.73
CA LEU A 30 -6.04 6.90 11.58
C LEU A 30 -6.47 8.30 11.13
N ASP A 31 -7.32 8.40 10.11
CA ASP A 31 -7.75 9.68 9.50
C ASP A 31 -6.58 10.51 8.98
N LEU A 32 -5.60 9.84 8.35
CA LEU A 32 -4.39 10.48 7.83
C LEU A 32 -4.25 10.41 6.30
N SER A 33 -5.19 9.78 5.59
CA SER A 33 -5.11 9.58 4.13
C SER A 33 -4.98 10.88 3.34
N GLU A 34 -5.67 11.93 3.77
CA GLU A 34 -5.65 13.22 3.07
C GLU A 34 -4.26 13.86 3.04
N THR A 35 -3.39 13.54 4.02
CA THR A 35 -2.04 14.11 4.09
C THR A 35 -1.12 13.62 2.98
N MET A 36 -1.45 12.49 2.36
CA MET A 36 -0.68 11.92 1.25
C MET A 36 -1.14 12.47 -0.10
N GLU A 37 -2.36 12.96 -0.17
CA GLU A 37 -2.93 13.50 -1.41
C GLU A 37 -2.66 14.99 -1.53
N ASP A 38 -2.62 15.70 -0.40
CA ASP A 38 -2.58 17.14 -0.37
C ASP A 38 -1.45 17.65 0.53
N ASP A 39 -0.53 18.43 -0.04
CA ASP A 39 0.55 19.09 0.69
C ASP A 39 0.05 20.41 1.29
N TYR A 40 -0.35 20.36 2.55
CA TYR A 40 -0.74 21.56 3.26
C TYR A 40 0.49 22.40 3.62
N ASP A 41 0.47 23.66 3.19
CA ASP A 41 1.51 24.61 3.55
C ASP A 41 1.33 25.08 5.00
N VAL A 42 2.18 24.56 5.90
CA VAL A 42 2.12 24.88 7.33
C VAL A 42 2.66 26.28 7.67
N SER A 43 3.22 27.00 6.68
CA SER A 43 3.74 28.36 6.89
C SER A 43 2.70 29.45 6.57
N SER A 44 1.54 29.11 6.00
CA SER A 44 0.60 30.05 5.40
C SER A 44 -0.59 30.45 6.31
N LEU A 45 -0.33 30.81 7.58
CA LEU A 45 -1.35 31.47 8.37
C LEU A 45 -1.49 32.93 7.94
N PRO A 46 -2.72 33.48 7.87
CA PRO A 46 -2.93 34.92 7.64
C PRO A 46 -2.27 35.75 8.74
N LYS A 47 -2.05 37.05 8.48
CA LYS A 47 -1.36 37.98 9.42
C LYS A 47 -2.10 38.11 10.74
N ASP A 48 -3.42 38.07 10.76
CA ASP A 48 -4.25 38.08 11.96
C ASP A 48 -5.20 36.87 11.91
N PRO A 49 -4.72 35.65 12.22
CA PRO A 49 -5.57 34.47 12.10
C PRO A 49 -6.67 34.46 13.18
N THR A 50 -7.83 33.96 12.77
CA THR A 50 -8.91 33.69 13.73
C THR A 50 -8.56 32.47 14.59
N THR A 51 -9.26 32.32 15.73
CA THR A 51 -9.08 31.18 16.63
C THR A 51 -9.34 29.85 15.86
N GLU A 52 -10.36 29.85 15.00
CA GLU A 52 -10.69 28.69 14.17
C GLU A 52 -9.59 28.35 13.16
N GLN A 53 -9.03 29.39 12.50
CA GLN A 53 -7.91 29.21 11.56
C GLN A 53 -6.67 28.64 12.25
N MET A 54 -6.34 29.14 13.45
CA MET A 54 -5.23 28.63 14.25
C MET A 54 -5.45 27.18 14.65
N LYS A 55 -6.66 26.83 15.05
CA LYS A 55 -7.02 25.45 15.42
C LYS A 55 -6.88 24.50 14.23
N THR A 56 -7.43 24.89 13.08
CA THR A 56 -7.34 24.09 11.84
C THR A 56 -5.89 23.90 11.42
N HIS A 57 -5.10 24.96 11.47
CA HIS A 57 -3.66 24.90 11.14
C HIS A 57 -2.92 23.92 12.04
N LYS A 58 -3.16 24.01 13.35
CA LYS A 58 -2.53 23.11 14.34
C LYS A 58 -2.93 21.66 14.09
N GLU A 59 -4.20 21.39 13.81
CA GLU A 59 -4.71 20.05 13.51
C GLU A 59 -4.04 19.46 12.26
N ARG A 60 -3.94 20.25 11.19
CA ARG A 60 -3.28 19.82 9.94
C ARG A 60 -1.80 19.56 10.13
N LYS A 61 -1.12 20.44 10.86
CA LYS A 61 0.29 20.28 11.21
C LYS A 61 0.53 18.99 11.99
N THR A 62 -0.34 18.69 12.95
CA THR A 62 -0.27 17.48 13.77
C THR A 62 -0.51 16.22 12.92
N LYS A 63 -1.54 16.25 12.08
CA LYS A 63 -1.84 15.13 11.17
C LYS A 63 -0.68 14.84 10.22
N ARG A 64 -0.09 15.89 9.66
CA ARG A 64 1.07 15.79 8.78
C ARG A 64 2.25 15.13 9.49
N ALA A 65 2.54 15.55 10.72
CA ALA A 65 3.62 14.96 11.52
C ALA A 65 3.35 13.50 11.87
N LYS A 66 2.11 13.16 12.23
CA LYS A 66 1.71 11.78 12.49
C LYS A 66 1.86 10.89 11.27
N ALA A 67 1.38 11.36 10.12
CA ALA A 67 1.48 10.61 8.86
C ALA A 67 2.93 10.35 8.48
N LYS A 68 3.78 11.36 8.58
CA LYS A 68 5.22 11.23 8.33
C LYS A 68 5.86 10.19 9.25
N THR A 69 5.55 10.25 10.54
CA THR A 69 6.04 9.29 11.53
C THR A 69 5.57 7.87 11.21
N CYS A 70 4.29 7.71 10.85
CA CYS A 70 3.74 6.42 10.44
C CYS A 70 4.46 5.84 9.23
N LEU A 71 4.72 6.67 8.21
CA LEU A 71 5.44 6.23 7.01
C LEU A 71 6.88 5.83 7.34
N PHE A 72 7.57 6.60 8.18
CA PHE A 72 8.91 6.26 8.61
C PHE A 72 8.96 4.94 9.40
N ALA A 73 7.94 4.68 10.22
CA ALA A 73 7.83 3.45 11.00
C ALA A 73 7.40 2.23 10.18
N SER A 74 6.89 2.44 8.97
CA SER A 74 6.33 1.39 8.13
C SER A 74 7.27 0.90 7.03
N VAL A 75 8.55 1.19 7.14
CA VAL A 75 9.57 0.77 6.16
C VAL A 75 10.78 0.18 6.88
N SER A 76 11.50 -0.68 6.15
CA SER A 76 12.78 -1.21 6.63
C SER A 76 13.83 -0.10 6.70
N GLN A 77 14.94 -0.36 7.40
CA GLN A 77 16.03 0.59 7.49
C GLN A 77 16.60 0.97 6.10
N THR A 78 16.71 0.00 5.21
CA THR A 78 17.20 0.22 3.84
C THR A 78 16.32 1.21 3.08
N VAL A 79 15.00 1.06 3.20
CA VAL A 79 14.05 1.98 2.57
C VAL A 79 14.02 3.32 3.30
N PHE A 80 14.09 3.31 4.63
CA PHE A 80 14.09 4.53 5.45
C PHE A 80 15.22 5.49 5.03
N ILE A 81 16.42 4.96 4.80
CA ILE A 81 17.56 5.78 4.39
C ILE A 81 17.26 6.56 3.11
N LYS A 82 16.46 5.99 2.21
CA LYS A 82 16.09 6.65 0.96
C LYS A 82 15.08 7.77 1.13
N ILE A 83 14.24 7.69 2.17
CA ILE A 83 13.13 8.66 2.38
C ILE A 83 13.36 9.62 3.54
N MET A 84 14.37 9.41 4.36
CA MET A 84 14.58 10.17 5.60
C MET A 84 14.76 11.68 5.39
N THR A 85 15.19 12.11 4.21
CA THR A 85 15.39 13.53 3.90
C THR A 85 14.12 14.20 3.32
N LEU A 86 13.10 13.43 3.01
CA LEU A 86 11.84 13.97 2.49
C LEU A 86 11.03 14.60 3.61
N LYS A 87 10.40 15.72 3.33
CA LYS A 87 9.79 16.58 4.37
C LYS A 87 8.31 16.30 4.61
N THR A 88 7.57 15.87 3.59
CA THR A 88 6.12 15.73 3.68
C THR A 88 5.67 14.31 3.45
N PRO A 89 4.53 13.89 4.03
CA PRO A 89 3.97 12.56 3.75
C PRO A 89 3.70 12.35 2.27
N LYS A 90 3.24 13.38 1.56
CA LYS A 90 2.98 13.31 0.12
C LYS A 90 4.27 13.01 -0.65
N GLU A 91 5.36 13.72 -0.37
CA GLU A 91 6.66 13.48 -1.00
C GLU A 91 7.14 12.05 -0.77
N ILE A 92 7.00 11.54 0.46
CA ILE A 92 7.38 10.18 0.83
C ILE A 92 6.54 9.17 0.06
N TRP A 93 5.22 9.34 0.06
CA TRP A 93 4.29 8.43 -0.59
C TRP A 93 4.53 8.37 -2.10
N ASP A 94 4.68 9.53 -2.73
CA ASP A 94 4.91 9.64 -4.17
C ASP A 94 6.27 9.03 -4.55
N TYR A 95 7.30 9.26 -3.73
CA TYR A 95 8.63 8.68 -3.96
C TYR A 95 8.58 7.15 -3.92
N LEU A 96 7.94 6.56 -2.90
CA LEU A 96 7.83 5.11 -2.75
C LEU A 96 7.06 4.50 -3.92
N LYS A 97 6.01 5.16 -4.34
CA LYS A 97 5.22 4.73 -5.49
C LYS A 97 6.05 4.73 -6.77
N GLU A 98 6.75 5.82 -7.04
CA GLU A 98 7.58 5.95 -8.25
C GLU A 98 8.74 4.97 -8.26
N GLU A 99 9.42 4.80 -7.14
CA GLU A 99 10.61 3.96 -7.03
C GLU A 99 10.28 2.46 -7.07
N TYR A 100 9.19 2.04 -6.43
CA TYR A 100 8.93 0.61 -6.18
C TYR A 100 7.73 0.04 -6.94
N LYS A 101 6.80 0.85 -7.39
CA LYS A 101 5.64 0.35 -8.14
C LYS A 101 6.06 -0.22 -9.51
N GLY A 102 7.15 0.31 -10.06
CA GLY A 102 7.62 -0.08 -11.38
C GLY A 102 6.85 0.63 -12.49
N ASP A 103 7.42 0.59 -13.68
CA ASP A 103 6.74 1.09 -14.86
C ASP A 103 5.79 0.02 -15.44
N GLU A 104 5.03 0.39 -16.47
CA GLU A 104 4.06 -0.48 -17.11
C GLU A 104 4.69 -1.78 -17.65
N ARG A 105 5.90 -1.69 -18.18
CA ARG A 105 6.62 -2.86 -18.70
C ARG A 105 6.94 -3.86 -17.61
N ILE A 106 7.45 -3.39 -16.46
CA ILE A 106 7.77 -4.24 -15.32
C ILE A 106 6.49 -4.88 -14.77
N ARG A 107 5.40 -4.11 -14.66
CA ARG A 107 4.11 -4.62 -14.20
C ARG A 107 3.55 -5.69 -15.14
N SER A 108 3.67 -5.48 -16.44
CA SER A 108 3.25 -6.48 -17.43
C SER A 108 4.03 -7.78 -17.29
N MET A 109 5.32 -7.71 -17.05
CA MET A 109 6.16 -8.89 -16.81
C MET A 109 5.74 -9.63 -15.54
N GLN A 110 5.43 -8.90 -14.47
CA GLN A 110 4.94 -9.47 -13.22
C GLN A 110 3.61 -10.21 -13.44
N VAL A 111 2.69 -9.61 -14.19
CA VAL A 111 1.41 -10.25 -14.55
C VAL A 111 1.64 -11.52 -15.34
N MET A 112 2.50 -11.49 -16.34
CA MET A 112 2.82 -12.66 -17.14
C MET A 112 3.38 -13.81 -16.30
N ASN A 113 4.27 -13.50 -15.36
CA ASN A 113 4.84 -14.49 -14.45
C ASN A 113 3.78 -15.10 -13.54
N LEU A 114 2.85 -14.28 -13.02
CA LEU A 114 1.74 -14.75 -12.19
C LEU A 114 0.78 -15.64 -12.98
N LEU A 115 0.46 -15.26 -14.21
CA LEU A 115 -0.39 -16.07 -15.09
C LEU A 115 0.24 -17.44 -15.39
N ARG A 116 1.54 -17.47 -15.62
CA ARG A 116 2.29 -18.73 -15.80
C ARG A 116 2.27 -19.56 -14.52
N GLU A 117 2.49 -18.94 -13.37
CA GLU A 117 2.41 -19.61 -12.08
C GLU A 117 1.04 -20.24 -11.87
N PHE A 118 -0.04 -19.50 -12.21
CA PHE A 118 -1.40 -20.02 -12.13
C PHE A 118 -1.60 -21.25 -12.99
N GLU A 119 -1.17 -21.21 -14.25
CA GLU A 119 -1.32 -22.33 -15.18
C GLU A 119 -0.52 -23.58 -14.75
N LEU A 120 0.61 -23.38 -14.08
CA LEU A 120 1.47 -24.47 -13.62
C LEU A 120 1.01 -25.09 -12.30
N GLN A 121 0.04 -24.49 -11.60
CA GLN A 121 -0.45 -25.05 -10.34
C GLN A 121 -1.13 -26.39 -10.57
N ARG A 122 -0.82 -27.33 -9.71
CA ARG A 122 -1.45 -28.65 -9.65
C ARG A 122 -1.70 -29.02 -8.20
N MET A 123 -2.84 -29.65 -7.96
CA MET A 123 -3.16 -30.15 -6.63
C MET A 123 -2.24 -31.34 -6.30
N LYS A 124 -1.57 -31.26 -5.14
CA LYS A 124 -0.72 -32.34 -4.63
C LYS A 124 -1.57 -33.44 -4.01
N GLU A 125 -1.03 -34.67 -3.92
CA GLU A 125 -1.75 -35.81 -3.36
C GLU A 125 -2.16 -35.62 -1.90
N ASP A 126 -1.34 -34.94 -1.10
CA ASP A 126 -1.61 -34.64 0.31
C ASP A 126 -2.31 -33.32 0.53
N GLU A 127 -2.64 -32.60 -0.52
CA GLU A 127 -3.24 -31.27 -0.46
C GLU A 127 -4.76 -31.35 -0.51
N THR A 128 -5.43 -30.52 0.33
CA THR A 128 -6.88 -30.40 0.29
C THR A 128 -7.32 -29.49 -0.88
N ILE A 129 -8.56 -29.68 -1.35
CA ILE A 129 -9.16 -28.80 -2.36
C ILE A 129 -9.16 -27.37 -1.87
N LYS A 130 -9.45 -27.13 -0.59
CA LYS A 130 -9.46 -25.80 0.01
C LYS A 130 -8.08 -25.13 -0.08
N THR A 131 -7.02 -25.84 0.29
CA THR A 131 -5.66 -25.30 0.22
C THR A 131 -5.27 -24.96 -1.21
N TYR A 132 -5.60 -25.84 -2.15
CA TYR A 132 -5.34 -25.61 -3.56
C TYR A 132 -6.12 -24.41 -4.10
N ALA A 133 -7.43 -24.33 -3.75
CA ALA A 133 -8.26 -23.18 -4.14
C ALA A 133 -7.72 -21.87 -3.58
N ASP A 134 -7.24 -21.85 -2.33
CA ASP A 134 -6.65 -20.67 -1.71
C ASP A 134 -5.40 -20.20 -2.46
N LYS A 135 -4.56 -21.12 -2.92
CA LYS A 135 -3.39 -20.80 -3.75
C LYS A 135 -3.81 -20.14 -5.07
N LEU A 136 -4.79 -20.72 -5.76
CA LEU A 136 -5.27 -20.18 -7.03
C LEU A 136 -5.89 -18.79 -6.84
N LEU A 137 -6.70 -18.62 -5.81
CA LEU A 137 -7.30 -17.33 -5.49
C LEU A 137 -6.24 -16.28 -5.14
N GLY A 138 -5.21 -16.67 -4.41
CA GLY A 138 -4.09 -15.80 -4.07
C GLY A 138 -3.39 -15.26 -5.31
N ILE A 139 -3.09 -16.12 -6.27
CA ILE A 139 -2.47 -15.72 -7.55
C ILE A 139 -3.41 -14.80 -8.33
N ALA A 140 -4.70 -15.16 -8.43
CA ALA A 140 -5.69 -14.36 -9.14
C ALA A 140 -5.81 -12.95 -8.53
N ASN A 141 -5.83 -12.84 -7.20
CA ASN A 141 -5.93 -11.55 -6.53
C ASN A 141 -4.69 -10.68 -6.73
N LYS A 142 -3.50 -11.28 -6.80
CA LYS A 142 -2.27 -10.54 -7.15
C LYS A 142 -2.33 -9.99 -8.57
N VAL A 143 -2.85 -10.77 -9.52
CA VAL A 143 -3.05 -10.30 -10.90
C VAL A 143 -4.02 -9.11 -10.93
N ARG A 144 -5.15 -9.21 -10.21
CA ARG A 144 -6.13 -8.13 -10.11
C ARG A 144 -5.54 -6.88 -9.49
N LEU A 145 -4.71 -7.03 -8.47
CA LEU A 145 -4.02 -5.91 -7.81
C LEU A 145 -3.11 -5.16 -8.79
N LEU A 146 -2.49 -5.87 -9.73
CA LEU A 146 -1.64 -5.27 -10.76
C LEU A 146 -2.46 -4.66 -11.92
N GLY A 147 -3.79 -4.64 -11.82
CA GLY A 147 -4.65 -3.96 -12.76
C GLY A 147 -5.19 -4.82 -13.91
N THR A 148 -4.91 -6.13 -13.90
CA THR A 148 -5.40 -7.05 -14.92
C THR A 148 -6.64 -7.78 -14.42
N GLN A 149 -7.64 -7.89 -15.29
CA GLN A 149 -8.86 -8.64 -14.96
C GLN A 149 -8.56 -10.13 -14.89
N PHE A 150 -9.21 -10.80 -13.93
CA PHE A 150 -9.12 -12.24 -13.77
C PHE A 150 -10.48 -12.76 -13.28
N SER A 151 -11.13 -13.57 -14.09
CA SER A 151 -12.48 -14.03 -13.80
C SER A 151 -12.51 -15.18 -12.78
N ASP A 152 -13.57 -15.21 -11.96
CA ASP A 152 -13.79 -16.31 -11.02
C ASP A 152 -14.02 -17.64 -11.77
N SER A 153 -14.65 -17.60 -12.95
CA SER A 153 -14.87 -18.79 -13.76
C SER A 153 -13.57 -19.49 -14.14
N ARG A 154 -12.52 -18.74 -14.40
CA ARG A 154 -11.18 -19.30 -14.70
C ARG A 154 -10.61 -20.08 -13.53
N ILE A 155 -10.84 -19.59 -12.31
CA ILE A 155 -10.43 -20.30 -11.08
C ILE A 155 -11.22 -21.61 -10.95
N VAL A 156 -12.54 -21.56 -11.15
CA VAL A 156 -13.42 -22.74 -11.07
C VAL A 156 -13.02 -23.78 -12.11
N GLU A 157 -12.77 -23.38 -13.35
CA GLU A 157 -12.33 -24.28 -14.42
C GLU A 157 -11.02 -25.00 -14.04
N LYS A 158 -10.07 -24.26 -13.45
CA LYS A 158 -8.81 -24.83 -13.00
C LYS A 158 -9.01 -25.88 -11.90
N LEU A 159 -9.96 -25.64 -10.99
CA LEU A 159 -10.30 -26.56 -9.89
C LEU A 159 -10.92 -27.86 -10.40
N LEU A 160 -11.64 -27.82 -11.53
CA LEU A 160 -12.36 -28.97 -12.08
C LEU A 160 -11.47 -29.87 -12.94
N VAL A 161 -10.26 -29.47 -13.26
CA VAL A 161 -9.28 -30.22 -14.02
C VAL A 161 -8.23 -30.81 -13.07
#